data_89d89b188b02cc7e456a20d93e2dc115
#
_entry.id   89d89b188b02cc7e456a20d93e2dc115
#
_cell.length_a   1.000
_cell.length_b   1.000
_cell.length_c   1.000
_cell.angle_alpha   90.00
_cell.angle_beta   90.00
_cell.angle_gamma   90.00
#
_symmetry.space_group_name_H-M   'P 1'
#
loop_
_entity.id
_entity.type
_entity.pdbx_description
1 polymer ?
#
loop_
_entity_poly.entity_id
_entity_poly.type
_entity_poly.pdbx_seq_one_letter_code
_entity_poly.pdbx_strand_id
1 'polypeptide(L)'
;MLPKFTALCFVAYYPTSELVASIQLGLSEGYAVYVYDNTPNGDDQLSKILSPDFVCLGSGKNEGMGIALNELGQHIAAEKHSHALYFDQDTLFTAASLQWINAWMTLHTEDLNKAAVINFQANTQQTTPDNASMQNAYLLISSGSVFGLEALKKIGWHSRSYFLECVDYELCARAHFANLGLVQVQGCPGLDHESLQPQEEVRIMGKKIAFRIYPWIRIYSFILGLAGLSFTALRKGHPVFAWKCFRNILTHSLTQLFAVGFLGIKKLQGIR
;
A
#
# COMPACT_ATOMS: atom_id res chain seq x y z
N MET A 1 22.56 5.80 10.20
CA MET A 1 21.72 6.65 11.08
C MET A 1 20.36 6.70 10.40
N LEU A 2 19.26 6.32 11.08
CA LEU A 2 17.89 6.49 10.56
C LEU A 2 17.69 7.95 10.17
N PRO A 3 17.00 8.25 9.05
CA PRO A 3 16.48 9.61 8.86
C PRO A 3 15.57 9.87 10.06
N LYS A 4 16.00 10.73 10.97
CA LYS A 4 15.33 11.06 12.25
C LYS A 4 13.86 11.49 12.11
N PHE A 5 13.31 11.45 10.90
CA PHE A 5 12.03 12.03 10.53
C PHE A 5 11.10 11.08 9.76
N THR A 6 11.40 9.77 9.75
CA THR A 6 10.51 8.78 9.11
C THR A 6 9.83 7.94 10.18
N ALA A 7 8.50 7.97 10.22
CA ALA A 7 7.69 7.07 11.02
C ALA A 7 7.40 5.78 10.26
N LEU A 8 7.26 4.66 10.97
CA LEU A 8 6.72 3.41 10.45
C LEU A 8 5.25 3.33 10.85
N CYS A 9 4.36 2.99 9.91
CA CYS A 9 2.94 2.96 10.23
C CYS A 9 2.20 1.79 9.58
N PHE A 10 1.12 1.36 10.25
CA PHE A 10 0.25 0.24 9.88
C PHE A 10 -1.21 0.59 10.09
N VAL A 11 -2.08 -0.07 9.31
CA VAL A 11 -3.51 -0.14 9.63
C VAL A 11 -3.82 -1.58 10.01
N ALA A 12 -4.34 -1.77 11.23
CA ALA A 12 -4.67 -3.06 11.80
C ALA A 12 -6.19 -3.32 11.73
N TYR A 13 -6.57 -4.56 11.44
CA TYR A 13 -7.93 -5.05 11.55
C TYR A 13 -7.88 -6.51 11.97
N TYR A 14 -8.24 -6.80 13.23
CA TYR A 14 -8.00 -8.08 13.89
C TYR A 14 -6.54 -8.50 13.72
N PRO A 15 -5.60 -7.78 14.34
CA PRO A 15 -4.17 -7.98 14.15
C PRO A 15 -3.73 -9.39 14.54
N THR A 16 -2.80 -9.92 13.76
CA THR A 16 -2.19 -11.22 14.02
C THR A 16 -0.87 -11.08 14.78
N SER A 17 -0.31 -12.21 15.25
CA SER A 17 1.02 -12.26 15.88
C SER A 17 2.12 -11.73 14.94
N GLU A 18 1.95 -11.90 13.62
CA GLU A 18 2.88 -11.41 12.61
C GLU A 18 2.93 -9.87 12.58
N LEU A 19 1.77 -9.20 12.68
CA LEU A 19 1.74 -7.73 12.77
C LEU A 19 2.43 -7.27 14.07
N VAL A 20 2.17 -7.93 15.20
CA VAL A 20 2.83 -7.59 16.46
C VAL A 20 4.35 -7.75 16.35
N ALA A 21 4.83 -8.82 15.71
CA ALA A 21 6.25 -9.03 15.45
C ALA A 21 6.83 -7.93 14.53
N SER A 22 6.10 -7.51 13.49
CA SER A 22 6.49 -6.42 12.60
C SER A 22 6.59 -5.07 13.31
N ILE A 23 5.66 -4.78 14.23
CA ILE A 23 5.72 -3.59 15.10
C ILE A 23 6.97 -3.63 15.99
N GLN A 24 7.22 -4.77 16.66
CA GLN A 24 8.38 -4.95 17.53
C GLN A 24 9.71 -4.83 16.74
N LEU A 25 9.75 -5.38 15.52
CA LEU A 25 10.88 -5.22 14.63
C LEU A 25 11.12 -3.73 14.29
N GLY A 26 10.07 -3.00 13.92
CA GLY A 26 10.16 -1.56 13.65
C GLY A 26 10.73 -0.77 14.84
N LEU A 27 10.21 -1.05 16.05
CA LEU A 27 10.72 -0.43 17.29
C LEU A 27 12.18 -0.78 17.56
N SER A 28 12.60 -2.04 17.36
CA SER A 28 13.99 -2.48 17.55
C SER A 28 14.95 -1.87 16.54
N GLU A 29 14.47 -1.54 15.33
CA GLU A 29 15.23 -0.80 14.31
C GLU A 29 15.21 0.73 14.54
N GLY A 30 14.57 1.20 15.62
CA GLY A 30 14.58 2.60 16.07
C GLY A 30 13.56 3.50 15.37
N TYR A 31 12.50 2.94 14.77
CA TYR A 31 11.41 3.73 14.25
C TYR A 31 10.43 4.14 15.37
N ALA A 32 9.86 5.34 15.24
CA ALA A 32 8.58 5.63 15.87
C ALA A 32 7.49 4.90 15.09
N VAL A 33 6.71 4.06 15.78
CA VAL A 33 5.72 3.18 15.15
C VAL A 33 4.30 3.64 15.47
N TYR A 34 3.50 3.84 14.45
CA TYR A 34 2.12 4.29 14.54
C TYR A 34 1.19 3.24 13.95
N VAL A 35 0.16 2.88 14.69
CA VAL A 35 -0.87 1.93 14.23
C VAL A 35 -2.23 2.60 14.32
N TYR A 36 -3.05 2.44 13.27
CA TYR A 36 -4.46 2.72 13.37
C TYR A 36 -5.23 1.41 13.52
N ASP A 37 -5.86 1.22 14.66
CA ASP A 37 -6.64 0.02 14.95
C ASP A 37 -8.09 0.19 14.48
N ASN A 38 -8.43 -0.49 13.37
CA ASN A 38 -9.78 -0.58 12.82
C ASN A 38 -10.59 -1.73 13.44
N THR A 39 -10.07 -2.43 14.45
CA THR A 39 -10.78 -3.51 15.12
C THR A 39 -11.92 -2.94 15.95
N PRO A 40 -13.17 -3.41 15.78
CA PRO A 40 -14.27 -2.99 16.63
C PRO A 40 -13.97 -3.28 18.12
N ASN A 41 -14.10 -2.24 18.95
CA ASN A 41 -13.76 -2.20 20.38
C ASN A 41 -12.25 -2.23 20.68
N GLY A 42 -11.37 -2.15 19.67
CA GLY A 42 -9.92 -2.22 19.83
C GLY A 42 -9.37 -3.63 19.98
N ASP A 43 -8.04 -3.75 19.94
CA ASP A 43 -7.34 -5.02 20.08
C ASP A 43 -6.45 -5.06 21.33
N ASP A 44 -6.59 -6.13 22.12
CA ASP A 44 -5.85 -6.31 23.38
C ASP A 44 -4.35 -6.57 23.17
N GLN A 45 -3.92 -7.07 22.03
CA GLN A 45 -2.50 -7.32 21.75
C GLN A 45 -1.77 -6.00 21.53
N LEU A 46 -2.40 -5.06 20.79
CA LEU A 46 -1.84 -3.73 20.56
C LEU A 46 -1.75 -2.92 21.84
N SER A 47 -2.74 -3.01 22.72
CA SER A 47 -2.77 -2.31 24.01
C SER A 47 -1.67 -2.75 24.99
N LYS A 48 -1.08 -3.94 24.78
CA LYS A 48 0.02 -4.49 25.59
C LYS A 48 1.41 -4.05 25.14
N ILE A 49 1.53 -3.38 24.01
CA ILE A 49 2.82 -2.89 23.53
C ILE A 49 3.20 -1.64 24.32
N LEU A 50 4.16 -1.80 25.23
CA LEU A 50 4.65 -0.72 26.11
C LEU A 50 5.97 -0.17 25.56
N SER A 51 5.88 0.90 24.76
CA SER A 51 7.05 1.63 24.25
C SER A 51 6.69 3.11 24.10
N PRO A 52 7.58 4.04 24.47
CA PRO A 52 7.37 5.47 24.24
C PRO A 52 7.34 5.83 22.75
N ASP A 53 7.91 4.99 21.89
CA ASP A 53 7.96 5.16 20.44
C ASP A 53 6.81 4.44 19.72
N PHE A 54 5.81 3.93 20.45
CA PHE A 54 4.63 3.26 19.90
C PHE A 54 3.36 4.07 20.20
N VAL A 55 2.62 4.39 19.15
CA VAL A 55 1.33 5.09 19.22
C VAL A 55 0.26 4.26 18.53
N CYS A 56 -0.81 3.95 19.26
CA CYS A 56 -1.99 3.30 18.70
C CYS A 56 -3.16 4.29 18.67
N LEU A 57 -3.69 4.52 17.47
CA LEU A 57 -4.87 5.33 17.19
C LEU A 57 -6.04 4.41 16.87
N GLY A 58 -7.25 4.92 16.94
CA GLY A 58 -8.46 4.20 16.53
C GLY A 58 -9.69 4.74 17.24
N SER A 59 -10.86 4.53 16.63
CA SER A 59 -12.13 4.99 17.18
C SER A 59 -12.94 3.88 17.88
N GLY A 60 -12.40 2.66 17.90
CA GLY A 60 -13.13 1.46 18.34
C GLY A 60 -14.16 0.98 17.30
N LYS A 61 -14.03 1.41 16.05
CA LYS A 61 -14.87 1.00 14.92
C LYS A 61 -14.01 0.76 13.69
N ASN A 62 -14.52 -0.05 12.76
CA ASN A 62 -13.90 -0.18 11.44
C ASN A 62 -14.34 0.99 10.55
N GLU A 63 -13.50 2.00 10.44
CA GLU A 63 -13.74 3.18 9.60
C GLU A 63 -13.14 3.06 8.19
N GLY A 64 -12.44 1.96 7.92
CA GLY A 64 -11.80 1.67 6.63
C GLY A 64 -10.45 2.33 6.44
N MET A 65 -9.81 2.00 5.32
CA MET A 65 -8.43 2.41 5.00
C MET A 65 -8.28 3.91 4.78
N GLY A 66 -9.26 4.53 4.10
CA GLY A 66 -9.17 5.96 3.77
C GLY A 66 -9.15 6.85 5.01
N ILE A 67 -9.98 6.56 6.01
CA ILE A 67 -9.99 7.29 7.29
C ILE A 67 -8.73 6.95 8.08
N ALA A 68 -8.38 5.68 8.19
CA ALA A 68 -7.21 5.25 8.93
C ALA A 68 -5.90 5.91 8.44
N LEU A 69 -5.65 5.88 7.13
CA LEU A 69 -4.46 6.51 6.53
C LEU A 69 -4.50 8.04 6.61
N ASN A 70 -5.71 8.64 6.57
CA ASN A 70 -5.88 10.07 6.75
C ASN A 70 -5.48 10.50 8.17
N GLU A 71 -5.99 9.83 9.19
CA GLU A 71 -5.70 10.11 10.60
C GLU A 71 -4.22 9.85 10.93
N LEU A 72 -3.66 8.71 10.47
CA LEU A 72 -2.24 8.41 10.64
C LEU A 72 -1.36 9.51 10.04
N GLY A 73 -1.60 9.89 8.78
CA GLY A 73 -0.81 10.89 8.11
C GLY A 73 -0.82 12.24 8.82
N GLN A 74 -1.99 12.69 9.27
CA GLN A 74 -2.11 13.96 10.03
C GLN A 74 -1.42 13.88 11.39
N HIS A 75 -1.61 12.78 12.13
CA HIS A 75 -0.99 12.61 13.43
C HIS A 75 0.53 12.56 13.34
N ILE A 76 1.08 11.74 12.44
CA ILE A 76 2.52 11.61 12.21
C ILE A 76 3.15 12.95 11.81
N ALA A 77 2.46 13.73 10.97
CA ALA A 77 2.93 15.08 10.59
C ALA A 77 2.91 16.07 11.76
N ALA A 78 1.93 15.96 12.68
CA ALA A 78 1.86 16.80 13.89
C ALA A 78 3.04 16.50 14.84
N GLU A 79 3.53 15.27 14.89
CA GLU A 79 4.72 14.84 15.62
C GLU A 79 6.05 15.21 14.91
N LYS A 80 5.97 16.03 13.84
CA LYS A 80 7.10 16.59 13.08
C LYS A 80 7.92 15.56 12.30
N HIS A 81 7.35 14.39 11.99
CA HIS A 81 7.94 13.53 10.98
C HIS A 81 7.76 14.15 9.59
N SER A 82 8.71 13.92 8.70
CA SER A 82 8.63 14.39 7.31
C SER A 82 8.09 13.33 6.36
N HIS A 83 8.23 12.05 6.75
CA HIS A 83 7.84 10.90 5.94
C HIS A 83 7.18 9.82 6.81
N ALA A 84 6.31 9.02 6.18
CA ALA A 84 5.71 7.84 6.77
C ALA A 84 5.94 6.65 5.85
N LEU A 85 6.60 5.60 6.34
CA LEU A 85 6.74 4.30 5.69
C LEU A 85 5.55 3.44 6.11
N TYR A 86 4.72 3.06 5.17
CA TYR A 86 3.52 2.29 5.43
C TYR A 86 3.64 0.84 4.94
N PHE A 87 3.17 -0.09 5.76
CA PHE A 87 2.96 -1.49 5.39
C PHE A 87 1.55 -1.94 5.75
N ASP A 88 0.97 -2.78 4.90
CA ASP A 88 -0.23 -3.53 5.26
C ASP A 88 0.10 -4.55 6.37
N GLN A 89 -0.88 -4.92 7.17
CA GLN A 89 -0.68 -5.85 8.29
C GLN A 89 -0.21 -7.26 7.87
N ASP A 90 -0.42 -7.63 6.61
CA ASP A 90 -0.05 -8.90 5.99
C ASP A 90 1.21 -8.80 5.11
N THR A 91 1.92 -7.67 5.15
CA THR A 91 3.18 -7.50 4.43
C THR A 91 4.33 -7.95 5.30
N LEU A 92 5.09 -8.92 4.78
CA LEU A 92 6.30 -9.41 5.44
C LEU A 92 7.50 -8.57 5.03
N PHE A 93 8.30 -8.18 6.00
CA PHE A 93 9.57 -7.50 5.81
C PHE A 93 10.56 -7.91 6.91
N THR A 94 11.82 -7.62 6.71
CA THR A 94 12.91 -7.98 7.62
C THR A 94 13.67 -6.73 8.08
N ALA A 95 14.55 -6.88 9.07
CA ALA A 95 15.48 -5.81 9.43
C ALA A 95 16.30 -5.34 8.21
N ALA A 96 16.73 -6.28 7.36
CA ALA A 96 17.47 -5.95 6.13
C ALA A 96 16.61 -5.09 5.17
N SER A 97 15.30 -5.32 5.08
CA SER A 97 14.38 -4.48 4.29
C SER A 97 14.36 -3.05 4.80
N LEU A 98 14.18 -2.87 6.11
CA LEU A 98 14.12 -1.55 6.75
C LEU A 98 15.46 -0.79 6.62
N GLN A 99 16.57 -1.48 6.85
CA GLN A 99 17.91 -0.91 6.73
C GLN A 99 18.21 -0.51 5.28
N TRP A 100 17.80 -1.33 4.30
CA TRP A 100 17.97 -1.04 2.89
C TRP A 100 17.15 0.19 2.47
N ILE A 101 15.86 0.27 2.87
CA ILE A 101 14.98 1.43 2.62
C ILE A 101 15.59 2.70 3.21
N ASN A 102 16.07 2.64 4.45
CA ASN A 102 16.72 3.79 5.09
C ASN A 102 17.99 4.25 4.38
N ALA A 103 18.82 3.30 3.93
CA ALA A 103 20.01 3.61 3.17
C ALA A 103 19.64 4.27 1.83
N TRP A 104 18.63 3.74 1.13
CA TRP A 104 18.12 4.32 -0.11
C TRP A 104 17.61 5.75 0.10
N MET A 105 16.76 5.97 1.10
CA MET A 105 16.22 7.30 1.43
C MET A 105 17.32 8.32 1.75
N THR A 106 18.40 7.88 2.38
CA THR A 106 19.55 8.73 2.71
C THR A 106 20.33 9.14 1.46
N LEU A 107 20.50 8.21 0.52
CA LEU A 107 21.22 8.44 -0.73
C LEU A 107 20.40 9.30 -1.73
N HIS A 108 19.08 9.16 -1.73
CA HIS A 108 18.16 9.77 -2.71
C HIS A 108 17.28 10.86 -2.10
N THR A 109 17.85 11.71 -1.25
CA THR A 109 17.11 12.78 -0.54
C THR A 109 16.40 13.76 -1.48
N GLU A 110 16.98 14.05 -2.66
CA GLU A 110 16.35 14.94 -3.64
C GLU A 110 15.10 14.31 -4.27
N ASP A 111 15.15 13.04 -4.61
CA ASP A 111 14.01 12.32 -5.18
C ASP A 111 12.91 12.16 -4.12
N LEU A 112 13.31 11.89 -2.88
CA LEU A 112 12.42 11.79 -1.74
C LEU A 112 11.62 13.08 -1.52
N ASN A 113 12.26 14.24 -1.63
CA ASN A 113 11.62 15.54 -1.44
C ASN A 113 10.71 15.96 -2.62
N LYS A 114 10.90 15.38 -3.80
CA LYS A 114 10.10 15.68 -5.01
C LYS A 114 8.90 14.74 -5.17
N ALA A 115 8.91 13.60 -4.51
CA ALA A 115 7.89 12.60 -4.63
C ALA A 115 6.78 12.74 -3.56
N ALA A 116 5.54 12.47 -3.96
CA ALA A 116 4.45 12.28 -3.00
C ALA A 116 4.48 10.85 -2.44
N VAL A 117 4.80 9.87 -3.29
CA VAL A 117 4.85 8.45 -2.93
C VAL A 117 6.05 7.78 -3.60
N ILE A 118 6.81 7.05 -2.81
CA ILE A 118 7.88 6.16 -3.29
C ILE A 118 7.57 4.76 -2.79
N ASN A 119 7.29 3.84 -3.71
CA ASN A 119 6.97 2.45 -3.39
C ASN A 119 8.18 1.55 -3.60
N PHE A 120 8.53 0.79 -2.58
CA PHE A 120 9.62 -0.19 -2.62
C PHE A 120 9.06 -1.59 -2.94
N GLN A 121 9.74 -2.27 -3.83
CA GLN A 121 9.37 -3.63 -4.23
C GLN A 121 10.58 -4.56 -4.18
N ALA A 122 10.32 -5.81 -3.81
CA ALA A 122 11.28 -6.87 -3.99
C ALA A 122 11.52 -7.13 -5.48
N ASN A 123 12.74 -7.53 -5.79
CA ASN A 123 13.08 -8.10 -7.10
C ASN A 123 13.77 -9.45 -6.89
N THR A 124 13.71 -10.33 -7.87
CA THR A 124 14.46 -11.59 -7.90
C THR A 124 15.98 -11.37 -7.78
N GLN A 125 16.46 -10.22 -8.23
CA GLN A 125 17.83 -9.77 -8.01
C GLN A 125 17.83 -8.66 -6.95
N GLN A 126 18.34 -8.98 -5.77
CA GLN A 126 18.62 -7.97 -4.75
C GLN A 126 19.72 -7.04 -5.26
N THR A 127 19.51 -5.75 -5.10
CA THR A 127 20.48 -4.72 -5.49
C THR A 127 20.91 -3.94 -4.25
N THR A 128 22.06 -3.28 -4.34
CA THR A 128 22.43 -2.29 -3.34
C THR A 128 21.57 -1.03 -3.50
N PRO A 129 21.33 -0.25 -2.43
CA PRO A 129 20.45 0.95 -2.49
C PRO A 129 20.84 1.97 -3.55
N ASP A 130 22.16 2.14 -3.81
CA ASP A 130 22.72 3.05 -4.82
C ASP A 130 22.51 2.57 -6.28
N ASN A 131 22.33 1.25 -6.48
CA ASN A 131 22.11 0.63 -7.79
C ASN A 131 20.65 0.20 -8.01
N ALA A 132 19.74 0.62 -7.14
CA ALA A 132 18.33 0.31 -7.26
C ALA A 132 17.72 0.95 -8.52
N SER A 133 16.93 0.18 -9.27
CA SER A 133 16.25 0.75 -10.43
C SER A 133 15.05 1.57 -9.98
N MET A 134 14.93 2.77 -10.56
CA MET A 134 13.84 3.70 -10.30
C MET A 134 13.02 3.92 -11.56
N GLN A 135 11.71 3.94 -11.43
CA GLN A 135 10.83 4.27 -12.54
C GLN A 135 9.64 5.12 -12.09
N ASN A 136 9.23 6.05 -12.95
CA ASN A 136 8.01 6.79 -12.72
C ASN A 136 6.79 5.88 -12.89
N ALA A 137 5.85 6.00 -11.96
CA ALA A 137 4.61 5.23 -11.95
C ALA A 137 3.39 6.15 -12.11
N TYR A 138 2.26 5.57 -12.46
CA TYR A 138 0.96 6.26 -12.45
C TYR A 138 0.10 5.83 -11.28
N LEU A 139 0.24 4.59 -10.88
CA LEU A 139 -0.52 3.97 -9.81
C LEU A 139 0.46 3.15 -8.98
N LEU A 140 0.44 3.37 -7.69
CA LEU A 140 1.23 2.67 -6.68
C LEU A 140 0.30 2.16 -5.60
N ILE A 141 0.67 1.06 -4.96
CA ILE A 141 0.00 0.57 -3.75
C ILE A 141 0.58 1.27 -2.52
N SER A 142 -0.20 1.36 -1.45
CA SER A 142 0.27 1.97 -0.20
C SER A 142 1.30 1.10 0.50
N SER A 143 1.14 -0.21 0.52
CA SER A 143 2.06 -1.09 1.22
C SER A 143 3.46 -1.08 0.61
N GLY A 144 4.48 -0.98 1.46
CA GLY A 144 5.87 -0.78 1.05
C GLY A 144 6.15 0.63 0.51
N SER A 145 5.30 1.60 0.83
CA SER A 145 5.45 2.98 0.33
C SER A 145 5.87 3.95 1.41
N VAL A 146 6.77 4.85 1.03
CA VAL A 146 7.10 6.06 1.78
C VAL A 146 6.26 7.21 1.23
N PHE A 147 5.51 7.85 2.11
CA PHE A 147 4.72 9.04 1.84
C PHE A 147 5.46 10.29 2.29
N GLY A 148 5.61 11.28 1.40
CA GLY A 148 6.08 12.61 1.75
C GLY A 148 4.97 13.41 2.42
N LEU A 149 5.04 13.65 3.74
CA LEU A 149 3.94 14.26 4.49
C LEU A 149 3.65 15.70 4.08
N GLU A 150 4.66 16.48 3.72
CA GLU A 150 4.48 17.83 3.15
C GLU A 150 3.77 17.78 1.78
N ALA A 151 4.05 16.76 0.95
CA ALA A 151 3.34 16.56 -0.29
C ALA A 151 1.87 16.20 -0.04
N LEU A 152 1.59 15.29 0.90
CA LEU A 152 0.22 14.94 1.29
C LEU A 152 -0.53 16.14 1.86
N LYS A 153 0.10 16.96 2.70
CA LYS A 153 -0.50 18.18 3.23
C LYS A 153 -0.90 19.14 2.11
N LYS A 154 -0.07 19.26 1.08
CA LYS A 154 -0.30 20.13 -0.08
C LYS A 154 -1.44 19.66 -0.98
N ILE A 155 -1.55 18.35 -1.25
CA ILE A 155 -2.57 17.80 -2.15
C ILE A 155 -3.82 17.32 -1.41
N GLY A 156 -3.83 17.36 -0.09
CA GLY A 156 -4.81 16.76 0.82
C GLY A 156 -4.41 15.34 1.22
N TRP A 157 -4.70 14.99 2.47
CA TRP A 157 -4.47 13.64 3.02
C TRP A 157 -5.27 12.59 2.27
N HIS A 158 -5.08 11.29 2.60
CA HIS A 158 -5.90 10.21 2.02
C HIS A 158 -7.40 10.53 2.10
N SER A 159 -8.13 10.22 1.06
CA SER A 159 -9.55 10.55 0.99
C SER A 159 -10.37 9.68 1.94
N ARG A 160 -11.11 10.32 2.85
CA ARG A 160 -12.00 9.66 3.82
C ARG A 160 -13.22 8.98 3.16
N SER A 161 -13.47 9.25 1.89
CA SER A 161 -14.62 8.71 1.15
C SER A 161 -14.39 7.29 0.62
N TYR A 162 -13.16 6.79 0.62
CA TYR A 162 -12.83 5.45 0.16
C TYR A 162 -12.66 4.52 1.36
N PHE A 163 -13.53 3.52 1.46
CA PHE A 163 -13.48 2.59 2.58
C PHE A 163 -12.27 1.63 2.48
N LEU A 164 -12.06 1.01 1.33
CA LEU A 164 -10.97 0.04 1.11
C LEU A 164 -10.37 0.16 -0.29
N GLU A 165 -11.20 -0.04 -1.32
CA GLU A 165 -10.71 -0.09 -2.70
C GLU A 165 -10.41 1.31 -3.24
N CYS A 166 -9.37 1.42 -4.07
CA CYS A 166 -8.94 2.64 -4.76
C CYS A 166 -8.42 3.79 -3.86
N VAL A 167 -8.22 3.58 -2.56
CA VAL A 167 -7.61 4.59 -1.66
C VAL A 167 -6.28 5.05 -2.22
N ASP A 168 -5.42 4.10 -2.61
CA ASP A 168 -4.09 4.35 -3.18
C ASP A 168 -4.18 5.07 -4.53
N TYR A 169 -5.07 4.61 -5.37
CA TYR A 169 -5.21 5.14 -6.74
C TYR A 169 -5.77 6.56 -6.75
N GLU A 170 -6.62 6.89 -5.80
CA GLU A 170 -7.13 8.24 -5.61
C GLU A 170 -6.01 9.20 -5.19
N LEU A 171 -5.16 8.79 -4.24
CA LEU A 171 -4.00 9.56 -3.85
C LEU A 171 -3.02 9.74 -5.01
N CYS A 172 -2.72 8.66 -5.75
CA CYS A 172 -1.88 8.71 -6.94
C CYS A 172 -2.44 9.69 -8.00
N ALA A 173 -3.76 9.70 -8.19
CA ALA A 173 -4.41 10.64 -9.12
C ALA A 173 -4.16 12.10 -8.69
N ARG A 174 -4.38 12.42 -7.41
CA ARG A 174 -4.14 13.79 -6.90
C ARG A 174 -2.68 14.19 -6.99
N ALA A 175 -1.75 13.30 -6.65
CA ALA A 175 -0.32 13.54 -6.80
C ALA A 175 0.05 13.81 -8.27
N HIS A 176 -0.44 12.98 -9.19
CA HIS A 176 -0.23 13.16 -10.63
C HIS A 176 -0.79 14.49 -11.13
N PHE A 177 -2.01 14.89 -10.72
CA PHE A 177 -2.63 16.17 -11.12
C PHE A 177 -1.89 17.38 -10.53
N ALA A 178 -1.17 17.19 -9.44
CA ALA A 178 -0.32 18.22 -8.82
C ALA A 178 1.13 18.21 -9.32
N ASN A 179 1.45 17.38 -10.32
CA ASN A 179 2.81 17.16 -10.84
C ASN A 179 3.84 16.77 -9.76
N LEU A 180 3.40 15.98 -8.76
CA LEU A 180 4.28 15.38 -7.78
C LEU A 180 4.73 13.99 -8.21
N GLY A 181 5.96 13.61 -7.85
CA GLY A 181 6.54 12.32 -8.22
C GLY A 181 5.78 11.13 -7.61
N LEU A 182 5.56 10.12 -8.44
CA LEU A 182 5.15 8.77 -8.05
C LEU A 182 6.24 7.84 -8.54
N VAL A 183 7.03 7.28 -7.64
CA VAL A 183 8.25 6.55 -7.99
C VAL A 183 8.16 5.12 -7.47
N GLN A 184 8.50 4.16 -8.31
CA GLN A 184 8.67 2.76 -7.93
C GLN A 184 10.16 2.44 -7.90
N VAL A 185 10.62 1.87 -6.79
CA VAL A 185 12.00 1.46 -6.56
C VAL A 185 12.04 -0.05 -6.40
N GLN A 186 12.91 -0.72 -7.15
CA GLN A 186 13.04 -2.18 -7.13
C GLN A 186 14.37 -2.62 -6.53
N GLY A 187 14.38 -3.81 -5.94
CA GLY A 187 15.59 -4.43 -5.40
C GLY A 187 15.66 -4.46 -3.88
N CYS A 188 14.61 -4.02 -3.17
CA CYS A 188 14.53 -4.12 -1.72
C CYS A 188 14.53 -5.60 -1.28
N PRO A 189 15.47 -6.05 -0.41
CA PRO A 189 15.52 -7.43 0.04
C PRO A 189 14.41 -7.75 1.04
N GLY A 190 13.94 -9.00 1.04
CA GLY A 190 13.08 -9.55 2.09
C GLY A 190 11.69 -8.91 2.21
N LEU A 191 11.26 -8.15 1.22
CA LEU A 191 9.92 -7.58 1.17
C LEU A 191 9.00 -8.52 0.39
N ASP A 192 7.95 -9.00 1.05
CA ASP A 192 6.93 -9.87 0.44
C ASP A 192 5.53 -9.40 0.82
N HIS A 193 4.70 -9.22 -0.19
CA HIS A 193 3.29 -8.88 -0.01
C HIS A 193 2.46 -10.15 -0.09
N GLU A 194 2.11 -10.74 1.04
CA GLU A 194 1.30 -11.95 1.08
C GLU A 194 -0.06 -11.75 0.38
N SER A 195 -0.62 -10.55 0.48
CA SER A 195 -1.85 -10.17 -0.22
C SER A 195 -1.73 -10.19 -1.76
N LEU A 196 -0.52 -10.13 -2.31
CA LEU A 196 -0.26 -10.22 -3.75
C LEU A 196 -0.03 -11.66 -4.23
N GLN A 197 0.13 -12.62 -3.31
CA GLN A 197 0.31 -14.02 -3.70
C GLN A 197 -0.97 -14.56 -4.35
N PRO A 198 -0.84 -15.31 -5.46
CA PRO A 198 -1.98 -15.91 -6.12
C PRO A 198 -2.62 -16.98 -5.24
N GLN A 199 -3.96 -16.96 -5.14
CA GLN A 199 -4.71 -18.01 -4.44
C GLN A 199 -4.90 -19.25 -5.31
N GLU A 200 -4.93 -19.07 -6.62
CA GLU A 200 -5.14 -20.14 -7.59
C GLU A 200 -4.18 -19.98 -8.78
N GLU A 201 -3.66 -21.11 -9.24
CA GLU A 201 -2.86 -21.20 -10.46
C GLU A 201 -3.52 -22.12 -11.47
N VAL A 202 -3.56 -21.69 -12.72
CA VAL A 202 -4.06 -22.47 -13.84
C VAL A 202 -3.03 -22.54 -14.95
N ARG A 203 -2.90 -23.70 -15.57
CA ARG A 203 -2.10 -23.84 -16.80
C ARG A 203 -3.01 -23.79 -18.02
N ILE A 204 -2.83 -22.75 -18.85
CA ILE A 204 -3.51 -22.62 -20.14
C ILE A 204 -2.45 -22.56 -21.23
N MET A 205 -2.55 -23.46 -22.21
CA MET A 205 -1.59 -23.57 -23.32
C MET A 205 -0.12 -23.57 -22.85
N GLY A 206 0.18 -24.27 -21.75
CA GLY A 206 1.53 -24.40 -21.19
C GLY A 206 1.99 -23.20 -20.32
N LYS A 207 1.24 -22.10 -20.27
CA LYS A 207 1.54 -20.95 -19.42
C LYS A 207 0.79 -21.05 -18.11
N LYS A 208 1.49 -20.80 -17.00
CA LYS A 208 0.87 -20.63 -15.68
C LYS A 208 0.23 -19.24 -15.60
N ILE A 209 -1.06 -19.20 -15.32
CA ILE A 209 -1.82 -17.98 -15.03
C ILE A 209 -2.24 -18.07 -13.58
N ALA A 210 -1.77 -17.11 -12.80
CA ALA A 210 -2.10 -16.97 -11.39
C ALA A 210 -3.16 -15.87 -11.21
N PHE A 211 -4.15 -16.11 -10.34
CA PHE A 211 -5.19 -15.14 -10.06
C PHE A 211 -5.69 -15.24 -8.64
N ARG A 212 -6.28 -14.15 -8.17
CA ARG A 212 -6.96 -14.04 -6.88
C ARG A 212 -8.44 -13.74 -7.13
N ILE A 213 -9.31 -14.38 -6.37
CA ILE A 213 -10.75 -14.20 -6.48
C ILE A 213 -11.18 -13.22 -5.39
N TYR A 214 -11.95 -12.24 -5.80
CA TYR A 214 -12.47 -11.23 -4.89
C TYR A 214 -14.00 -11.37 -4.73
N PRO A 215 -14.55 -11.08 -3.55
CA PRO A 215 -16.00 -10.93 -3.36
C PRO A 215 -16.57 -9.87 -4.30
N TRP A 216 -17.78 -10.09 -4.81
CA TRP A 216 -18.44 -9.19 -5.76
C TRP A 216 -18.52 -7.74 -5.29
N ILE A 217 -18.71 -7.53 -3.99
CA ILE A 217 -18.76 -6.18 -3.42
C ILE A 217 -17.44 -5.42 -3.61
N ARG A 218 -16.30 -6.12 -3.49
CA ARG A 218 -14.97 -5.54 -3.71
C ARG A 218 -14.75 -5.23 -5.19
N ILE A 219 -15.13 -6.15 -6.09
CA ILE A 219 -15.03 -5.95 -7.54
C ILE A 219 -15.86 -4.73 -7.96
N TYR A 220 -17.09 -4.64 -7.48
CA TYR A 220 -18.00 -3.51 -7.76
C TYR A 220 -17.42 -2.19 -7.24
N SER A 221 -16.96 -2.15 -5.99
CA SER A 221 -16.34 -0.95 -5.39
C SER A 221 -15.10 -0.51 -6.15
N PHE A 222 -14.25 -1.45 -6.58
CA PHE A 222 -13.09 -1.18 -7.40
C PHE A 222 -13.45 -0.56 -8.76
N ILE A 223 -14.43 -1.13 -9.46
CA ILE A 223 -14.90 -0.63 -10.75
C ILE A 223 -15.46 0.80 -10.60
N LEU A 224 -16.32 1.04 -9.63
CA LEU A 224 -16.88 2.36 -9.39
C LEU A 224 -15.82 3.39 -9.01
N GLY A 225 -14.89 3.02 -8.14
CA GLY A 225 -13.78 3.88 -7.73
C GLY A 225 -12.92 4.30 -8.93
N LEU A 226 -12.47 3.35 -9.74
CA LEU A 226 -11.67 3.66 -10.93
C LEU A 226 -12.45 4.38 -12.03
N ALA A 227 -13.75 4.10 -12.20
CA ALA A 227 -14.59 4.83 -13.14
C ALA A 227 -14.72 6.32 -12.74
N GLY A 228 -14.95 6.59 -11.45
CA GLY A 228 -14.96 7.94 -10.91
C GLY A 228 -13.63 8.67 -11.09
N LEU A 229 -12.52 8.00 -10.84
CA LEU A 229 -11.18 8.54 -11.05
C LEU A 229 -10.90 8.80 -12.54
N SER A 230 -11.29 7.88 -13.42
CA SER A 230 -11.16 8.05 -14.88
C SER A 230 -11.92 9.28 -15.37
N PHE A 231 -13.16 9.44 -14.91
CA PHE A 231 -13.98 10.61 -15.26
C PHE A 231 -13.37 11.92 -14.73
N THR A 232 -12.88 11.91 -13.48
CA THR A 232 -12.23 13.07 -12.87
C THR A 232 -10.95 13.44 -13.64
N ALA A 233 -10.15 12.44 -14.05
CA ALA A 233 -8.94 12.63 -14.83
C ALA A 233 -9.23 13.26 -16.21
N LEU A 234 -10.28 12.80 -16.90
CA LEU A 234 -10.70 13.40 -18.16
C LEU A 234 -11.10 14.87 -18.00
N ARG A 235 -11.91 15.19 -16.97
CA ARG A 235 -12.32 16.56 -16.68
C ARG A 235 -11.16 17.50 -16.36
N LYS A 236 -10.07 16.95 -15.78
CA LYS A 236 -8.86 17.70 -15.45
C LYS A 236 -7.81 17.73 -16.58
N GLY A 237 -8.10 17.16 -17.74
CA GLY A 237 -7.20 17.17 -18.89
C GLY A 237 -6.08 16.11 -18.82
N HIS A 238 -6.28 15.01 -18.09
CA HIS A 238 -5.31 13.91 -17.95
C HIS A 238 -5.80 12.60 -18.63
N PRO A 239 -5.91 12.57 -19.99
CA PRO A 239 -6.50 11.42 -20.69
C PRO A 239 -5.67 10.14 -20.57
N VAL A 240 -4.34 10.25 -20.43
CA VAL A 240 -3.46 9.08 -20.23
C VAL A 240 -3.74 8.40 -18.90
N PHE A 241 -3.93 9.18 -17.84
CA PHE A 241 -4.31 8.63 -16.53
C PHE A 241 -5.69 7.97 -16.59
N ALA A 242 -6.66 8.63 -17.21
CA ALA A 242 -8.00 8.07 -17.40
C ALA A 242 -7.98 6.74 -18.15
N TRP A 243 -7.18 6.65 -19.23
CA TRP A 243 -6.97 5.41 -19.98
C TRP A 243 -6.38 4.29 -19.11
N LYS A 244 -5.40 4.61 -18.24
CA LYS A 244 -4.81 3.63 -17.33
C LYS A 244 -5.82 3.11 -16.31
N CYS A 245 -6.68 3.97 -15.75
CA CYS A 245 -7.78 3.54 -14.90
C CYS A 245 -8.75 2.62 -15.65
N PHE A 246 -9.17 3.01 -16.84
CA PHE A 246 -10.07 2.21 -17.69
C PHE A 246 -9.47 0.84 -18.05
N ARG A 247 -8.20 0.82 -18.45
CA ARG A 247 -7.48 -0.43 -18.70
C ARG A 247 -7.46 -1.36 -17.48
N ASN A 248 -7.24 -0.80 -16.28
CA ASN A 248 -7.27 -1.58 -15.04
C ASN A 248 -8.66 -2.15 -14.74
N ILE A 249 -9.74 -1.38 -15.01
CA ILE A 249 -11.11 -1.92 -14.90
C ILE A 249 -11.28 -3.13 -15.83
N LEU A 250 -10.90 -3.00 -17.10
CA LEU A 250 -11.05 -4.08 -18.08
C LEU A 250 -10.24 -5.32 -17.68
N THR A 251 -8.96 -5.15 -17.37
CA THR A 251 -8.10 -6.28 -17.02
C THR A 251 -8.57 -6.98 -15.76
N HIS A 252 -8.93 -6.22 -14.71
CA HIS A 252 -9.44 -6.81 -13.46
C HIS A 252 -10.76 -7.54 -13.69
N SER A 253 -11.72 -6.91 -14.37
CA SER A 253 -13.03 -7.52 -14.65
C SER A 253 -12.91 -8.81 -15.47
N LEU A 254 -12.09 -8.80 -16.53
CA LEU A 254 -11.83 -9.99 -17.34
C LEU A 254 -11.16 -11.10 -16.53
N THR A 255 -10.19 -10.77 -15.68
CA THR A 255 -9.54 -11.75 -14.80
C THR A 255 -10.55 -12.36 -13.83
N GLN A 256 -11.43 -11.58 -13.21
CA GLN A 256 -12.43 -12.08 -12.28
C GLN A 256 -13.50 -12.95 -12.98
N LEU A 257 -13.98 -12.55 -14.17
CA LEU A 257 -14.90 -13.35 -14.96
C LEU A 257 -14.29 -14.70 -15.38
N PHE A 258 -13.02 -14.69 -15.79
CA PHE A 258 -12.28 -15.89 -16.11
C PHE A 258 -12.14 -16.81 -14.90
N ALA A 259 -11.75 -16.23 -13.75
CA ALA A 259 -11.57 -16.96 -12.50
C ALA A 259 -12.87 -17.66 -12.05
N VAL A 260 -14.00 -16.95 -12.08
CA VAL A 260 -15.33 -17.47 -11.72
C VAL A 260 -15.76 -18.57 -12.69
N GLY A 261 -15.60 -18.36 -13.99
CA GLY A 261 -15.92 -19.36 -15.02
C GLY A 261 -15.11 -20.64 -14.86
N PHE A 262 -13.81 -20.51 -14.60
CA PHE A 262 -12.91 -21.64 -14.40
C PHE A 262 -13.26 -22.46 -13.13
N LEU A 263 -13.58 -21.80 -12.01
CA LEU A 263 -13.99 -22.48 -10.78
C LEU A 263 -15.34 -23.20 -10.95
N GLY A 264 -16.27 -22.60 -11.70
CA GLY A 264 -17.53 -23.24 -12.06
C GLY A 264 -17.29 -24.57 -12.79
N ILE A 265 -16.35 -24.58 -13.75
CA ILE A 265 -15.96 -25.77 -14.48
C ILE A 265 -15.28 -26.81 -13.57
N LYS A 266 -14.31 -26.41 -12.73
CA LYS A 266 -13.69 -27.32 -11.74
C LYS A 266 -14.72 -27.99 -10.82
N LYS A 267 -15.67 -27.21 -10.31
CA LYS A 267 -16.72 -27.69 -9.41
C LYS A 267 -17.66 -28.68 -10.09
N LEU A 268 -17.96 -28.46 -11.38
CA LEU A 268 -18.78 -29.39 -12.20
C LEU A 268 -18.01 -30.67 -12.55
N GLN A 269 -16.70 -30.64 -12.70
CA GLN A 269 -15.85 -31.79 -13.00
C GLN A 269 -15.44 -32.60 -11.76
N GLY A 270 -15.85 -32.19 -10.54
CA GLY A 270 -15.51 -32.90 -9.31
C GLY A 270 -14.01 -32.89 -8.95
N ILE A 271 -13.23 -32.06 -9.59
CA ILE A 271 -11.79 -31.90 -9.32
C ILE A 271 -11.66 -31.01 -8.10
N ARG A 272 -11.26 -31.60 -6.96
CA ARG A 272 -10.91 -30.89 -5.70
C ARG A 272 -9.50 -30.34 -5.76
#